data_11259cca072163b0ca4ebc9788e6b760
#
_entry.id   11259cca072163b0ca4ebc9788e6b760
#
_cell.length_a   1.000
_cell.length_b   1.000
_cell.length_c   1.000
_cell.angle_alpha   90.00
_cell.angle_beta   90.00
_cell.angle_gamma   90.00
#
_symmetry.space_group_name_H-M   'P 1'
#
loop_
_entity.id
_entity.type
_entity.pdbx_description
1 polymer ?
#
loop_
_entity_poly.entity_id
_entity_poly.type
_entity_poly.pdbx_seq_one_letter_code
_entity_poly.pdbx_strand_id
1 'polypeptide(L)'
;MRILLADDHDLVREALSLLFKQYFDGCEVVEAGALDPALEHIEAQNDFDLVLLDLRMPGMNGLEGLKRTLEKAAKTTSVVLLSGAYRSEDVRRAIENGAQGFIPKTLRGQALANAIQLVLAGEKYLPSSILNDLSESFGGGSDGEPRMAGGFGSEGDFARLTPREREVLALLAEGRPNKDIARHLDLREITVKYHLKNVYRKLHVSNRAQAVKIALEDMARTGTL
;
A
#
# COMPACT_ATOMS: atom_id res chain seq x y z
N MET A 1 -14.31 5.77 8.85
CA MET A 1 -13.04 5.02 8.89
C MET A 1 -12.56 4.96 10.32
N ARG A 2 -12.22 3.77 10.81
CA ARG A 2 -11.70 3.55 12.16
C ARG A 2 -10.26 3.08 12.13
N ILE A 3 -9.38 3.74 12.87
CA ILE A 3 -7.95 3.44 12.94
C ILE A 3 -7.59 3.10 14.39
N LEU A 4 -6.89 2.00 14.60
CA LEU A 4 -6.19 1.71 15.85
C LEU A 4 -4.72 2.11 15.67
N LEU A 5 -4.24 3.00 16.54
CA LEU A 5 -2.87 3.48 16.55
C LEU A 5 -2.18 3.04 17.84
N ALA A 6 -1.24 2.12 17.74
CA ALA A 6 -0.47 1.61 18.84
C ALA A 6 1.00 2.02 18.75
N ASP A 7 1.46 2.85 19.68
CA ASP A 7 2.81 3.40 19.79
C ASP A 7 3.06 3.79 21.24
N ASP A 8 4.22 3.55 21.80
CA ASP A 8 4.54 3.88 23.19
C ASP A 8 4.96 5.34 23.40
N HIS A 9 5.06 6.12 22.30
CA HIS A 9 5.41 7.55 22.35
C HIS A 9 4.17 8.42 22.23
N ASP A 10 3.73 9.08 23.32
CA ASP A 10 2.54 9.92 23.37
C ASP A 10 2.53 11.00 22.28
N LEU A 11 3.65 11.73 22.10
CA LEU A 11 3.77 12.77 21.09
C LEU A 11 3.61 12.25 19.66
N VAL A 12 4.04 11.02 19.40
CA VAL A 12 3.86 10.38 18.08
C VAL A 12 2.40 10.07 17.86
N ARG A 13 1.72 9.53 18.87
CA ARG A 13 0.27 9.24 18.79
C ARG A 13 -0.53 10.50 18.55
N GLU A 14 -0.30 11.57 19.33
CA GLU A 14 -0.99 12.86 19.14
C GLU A 14 -0.77 13.41 17.72
N ALA A 15 0.48 13.44 17.24
CA ALA A 15 0.81 13.97 15.91
C ALA A 15 0.15 13.17 14.79
N LEU A 16 0.14 11.83 14.89
CA LEU A 16 -0.50 10.96 13.91
C LEU A 16 -2.02 11.06 13.96
N SER A 17 -2.62 11.14 15.16
CA SER A 17 -4.07 11.34 15.33
C SER A 17 -4.55 12.65 14.72
N LEU A 18 -3.82 13.75 14.90
CA LEU A 18 -4.10 15.02 14.26
C LEU A 18 -3.99 14.94 12.74
N LEU A 19 -2.95 14.27 12.24
CA LEU A 19 -2.74 14.07 10.82
C LEU A 19 -3.88 13.26 10.21
N PHE A 20 -4.31 12.18 10.85
CA PHE A 20 -5.41 11.35 10.35
C PHE A 20 -6.72 12.14 10.27
N LYS A 21 -7.04 12.93 11.30
CA LYS A 21 -8.21 13.81 11.29
C LYS A 21 -8.15 14.86 10.18
N GLN A 22 -6.94 15.34 9.82
CA GLN A 22 -6.74 16.30 8.74
C GLN A 22 -6.92 15.70 7.34
N TYR A 23 -6.45 14.47 7.12
CA TYR A 23 -6.41 13.88 5.78
C TYR A 23 -7.54 12.88 5.50
N PHE A 24 -8.26 12.44 6.53
CA PHE A 24 -9.34 11.46 6.42
C PHE A 24 -10.60 11.96 7.13
N ASP A 25 -11.52 12.53 6.38
CA ASP A 25 -12.78 13.05 6.92
C ASP A 25 -13.57 11.97 7.67
N GLY A 26 -14.05 12.30 8.87
CA GLY A 26 -14.81 11.40 9.72
C GLY A 26 -14.00 10.20 10.23
N CYS A 27 -12.67 10.34 10.33
CA CYS A 27 -11.80 9.32 10.89
C CYS A 27 -11.92 9.32 12.43
N GLU A 28 -12.15 8.15 13.00
CA GLU A 28 -12.05 7.85 14.43
C GLU A 28 -10.69 7.17 14.68
N VAL A 29 -9.92 7.70 15.63
CA VAL A 29 -8.63 7.13 16.02
C VAL A 29 -8.73 6.63 17.45
N VAL A 30 -8.51 5.33 17.65
CA VAL A 30 -8.36 4.68 18.96
C VAL A 30 -6.87 4.53 19.21
N GLU A 31 -6.41 4.91 20.40
CA GLU A 31 -4.99 4.93 20.74
C GLU A 31 -4.66 3.87 21.79
N ALA A 32 -3.48 3.26 21.66
CA ALA A 32 -2.91 2.33 22.63
C ALA A 32 -1.41 2.59 22.83
N GLY A 33 -0.93 2.54 24.05
CA GLY A 33 0.49 2.75 24.39
C GLY A 33 1.32 1.46 24.39
N ALA A 34 0.71 0.30 24.16
CA ALA A 34 1.37 -1.00 24.12
C ALA A 34 0.54 -2.00 23.31
N LEU A 35 1.11 -3.19 23.04
CA LEU A 35 0.42 -4.21 22.26
C LEU A 35 -0.82 -4.78 22.98
N ASP A 36 -0.71 -5.12 24.26
CA ASP A 36 -1.83 -5.78 24.95
C ASP A 36 -3.09 -4.91 25.00
N PRO A 37 -3.05 -3.60 25.36
CA PRO A 37 -4.19 -2.71 25.19
C PRO A 37 -4.71 -2.62 23.75
N ALA A 38 -3.83 -2.64 22.76
CA ALA A 38 -4.25 -2.65 21.36
C ALA A 38 -5.03 -3.91 20.99
N LEU A 39 -4.60 -5.06 21.47
CA LEU A 39 -5.30 -6.34 21.27
C LEU A 39 -6.65 -6.37 22.00
N GLU A 40 -6.75 -5.77 23.19
CA GLU A 40 -8.03 -5.62 23.93
C GLU A 40 -9.02 -4.79 23.11
N HIS A 41 -8.58 -3.70 22.47
CA HIS A 41 -9.44 -2.91 21.59
C HIS A 41 -9.91 -3.72 20.37
N ILE A 42 -9.05 -4.52 19.76
CA ILE A 42 -9.40 -5.38 18.62
C ILE A 42 -10.43 -6.44 19.05
N GLU A 43 -10.25 -7.06 20.21
CA GLU A 43 -11.18 -8.08 20.73
C GLU A 43 -12.54 -7.49 21.11
N ALA A 44 -12.55 -6.29 21.68
CA ALA A 44 -13.79 -5.63 22.09
C ALA A 44 -14.61 -5.11 20.90
N GLN A 45 -13.93 -4.62 19.85
CA GLN A 45 -14.56 -3.99 18.68
C GLN A 45 -13.71 -4.27 17.43
N ASN A 46 -14.00 -5.39 16.77
CA ASN A 46 -13.23 -5.85 15.62
C ASN A 46 -13.74 -5.25 14.29
N ASP A 47 -13.83 -3.90 14.24
CA ASP A 47 -14.33 -3.11 13.11
C ASP A 47 -13.32 -2.04 12.62
N PHE A 48 -12.04 -2.25 12.88
CA PHE A 48 -10.99 -1.36 12.41
C PHE A 48 -10.71 -1.55 10.92
N ASP A 49 -10.66 -0.45 10.18
CA ASP A 49 -10.19 -0.44 8.78
C ASP A 49 -8.67 -0.58 8.71
N LEU A 50 -7.97 0.00 9.71
CA LEU A 50 -6.51 0.06 9.77
C LEU A 50 -6.01 -0.10 11.20
N VAL A 51 -4.99 -0.94 11.38
CA VAL A 51 -4.21 -1.07 12.60
C VAL A 51 -2.77 -0.68 12.31
N LEU A 52 -2.28 0.34 13.01
CA LEU A 52 -0.90 0.80 12.94
C LEU A 52 -0.17 0.40 14.23
N LEU A 53 0.89 -0.39 14.09
CA LEU A 53 1.66 -0.91 15.23
C LEU A 53 3.09 -0.40 15.20
N ASP A 54 3.55 0.25 16.26
CA ASP A 54 4.98 0.47 16.42
C ASP A 54 5.70 -0.86 16.67
N LEU A 55 6.70 -1.13 15.85
CA LEU A 55 7.52 -2.36 15.95
C LEU A 55 8.26 -2.48 17.29
N ARG A 56 8.51 -1.35 17.96
CA ARG A 56 9.35 -1.31 19.17
C ARG A 56 8.61 -0.95 20.46
N MET A 57 7.30 -1.03 20.48
CA MET A 57 6.52 -0.79 21.70
C MET A 57 6.49 -2.02 22.64
N PRO A 58 6.14 -1.85 23.93
CA PRO A 58 5.98 -2.95 24.87
C PRO A 58 4.99 -4.01 24.36
N GLY A 59 5.34 -5.27 24.57
CA GLY A 59 4.54 -6.43 24.17
C GLY A 59 4.75 -6.93 22.74
N MET A 60 5.39 -6.15 21.85
CA MET A 60 5.60 -6.55 20.44
C MET A 60 6.53 -7.74 20.27
N ASN A 61 7.61 -7.84 21.06
CA ASN A 61 8.59 -8.93 20.98
C ASN A 61 9.00 -9.23 19.52
N GLY A 62 9.39 -8.19 18.78
CA GLY A 62 9.68 -8.28 17.34
C GLY A 62 8.40 -8.49 16.52
N LEU A 63 8.37 -9.51 15.68
CA LEU A 63 7.20 -9.80 14.82
C LEU A 63 6.15 -10.71 15.47
N GLU A 64 6.37 -11.15 16.70
CA GLU A 64 5.37 -11.96 17.43
C GLU A 64 4.10 -11.16 17.68
N GLY A 65 4.24 -9.88 18.04
CA GLY A 65 3.10 -8.98 18.20
C GLY A 65 2.30 -8.78 16.91
N LEU A 66 2.97 -8.74 15.76
CA LEU A 66 2.29 -8.70 14.45
C LEU A 66 1.42 -9.94 14.25
N LYS A 67 1.95 -11.14 14.51
CA LYS A 67 1.20 -12.40 14.37
C LYS A 67 -0.03 -12.42 15.28
N ARG A 68 0.15 -12.09 16.57
CA ARG A 68 -0.94 -11.98 17.55
C ARG A 68 -2.03 -11.01 17.08
N THR A 69 -1.63 -9.89 16.47
CA THR A 69 -2.57 -8.90 15.92
C THR A 69 -3.33 -9.46 14.73
N LEU A 70 -2.64 -10.09 13.79
CA LEU A 70 -3.25 -10.67 12.57
C LEU A 70 -4.21 -11.83 12.89
N GLU A 71 -3.94 -12.59 13.95
CA GLU A 71 -4.82 -13.67 14.42
C GLU A 71 -6.14 -13.15 15.01
N LYS A 72 -6.12 -11.95 15.62
CA LYS A 72 -7.27 -11.35 16.30
C LYS A 72 -8.03 -10.36 15.43
N ALA A 73 -7.36 -9.67 14.53
CA ALA A 73 -7.96 -8.68 13.65
C ALA A 73 -8.88 -9.33 12.60
N ALA A 74 -9.93 -8.62 12.20
CA ALA A 74 -10.77 -9.04 11.08
C ALA A 74 -9.95 -9.18 9.80
N LYS A 75 -10.33 -10.11 8.91
CA LYS A 75 -9.62 -10.31 7.63
C LYS A 75 -9.64 -9.09 6.71
N THR A 76 -10.59 -8.19 6.93
CA THR A 76 -10.74 -6.92 6.21
C THR A 76 -9.87 -5.81 6.79
N THR A 77 -9.32 -5.99 8.00
CA THR A 77 -8.47 -5.01 8.67
C THR A 77 -7.08 -4.99 8.07
N SER A 78 -6.61 -3.85 7.64
CA SER A 78 -5.23 -3.67 7.19
C SER A 78 -4.29 -3.48 8.38
N VAL A 79 -3.29 -4.34 8.53
CA VAL A 79 -2.28 -4.23 9.61
C VAL A 79 -0.96 -3.74 9.03
N VAL A 80 -0.46 -2.63 9.57
CA VAL A 80 0.75 -1.92 9.10
C VAL A 80 1.70 -1.72 10.27
N LEU A 81 2.98 -1.95 10.04
CA LEU A 81 4.02 -1.64 11.02
C LEU A 81 4.57 -0.22 10.83
N LEU A 82 4.75 0.48 11.93
CA LEU A 82 5.49 1.73 12.03
C LEU A 82 6.87 1.46 12.63
N SER A 83 7.92 2.12 12.15
CA SER A 83 9.22 2.04 12.80
C SER A 83 10.09 3.28 12.56
N GLY A 84 10.79 3.72 13.60
CA GLY A 84 11.77 4.80 13.51
C GLY A 84 13.10 4.35 12.93
N ALA A 85 13.46 3.07 13.10
CA ALA A 85 14.66 2.46 12.56
C ALA A 85 14.37 0.99 12.21
N TYR A 86 14.81 0.55 11.03
CA TYR A 86 14.56 -0.79 10.51
C TYR A 86 15.68 -1.22 9.57
N ARG A 87 15.81 -2.51 9.38
CA ARG A 87 16.68 -3.14 8.36
C ARG A 87 15.77 -3.74 7.30
N SER A 88 16.29 -3.93 6.10
CA SER A 88 15.57 -4.53 4.96
C SER A 88 14.99 -5.90 5.32
N GLU A 89 15.73 -6.68 6.12
CA GLU A 89 15.29 -7.98 6.62
C GLU A 89 14.04 -7.88 7.50
N ASP A 90 13.94 -6.87 8.38
CA ASP A 90 12.79 -6.68 9.26
C ASP A 90 11.52 -6.40 8.45
N VAL A 91 11.66 -5.60 7.39
CA VAL A 91 10.55 -5.28 6.49
C VAL A 91 10.12 -6.50 5.68
N ARG A 92 11.08 -7.23 5.09
CA ARG A 92 10.80 -8.44 4.33
C ARG A 92 10.03 -9.45 5.19
N ARG A 93 10.53 -9.74 6.38
CA ARG A 93 9.89 -10.66 7.33
C ARG A 93 8.51 -10.18 7.77
N ALA A 94 8.30 -8.88 7.96
CA ALA A 94 6.99 -8.33 8.30
C ALA A 94 5.96 -8.61 7.20
N ILE A 95 6.33 -8.36 5.95
CA ILE A 95 5.44 -8.60 4.79
C ILE A 95 5.18 -10.09 4.56
N GLU A 96 6.19 -10.95 4.73
CA GLU A 96 6.04 -12.41 4.65
C GLU A 96 5.12 -12.96 5.76
N ASN A 97 5.11 -12.33 6.93
CA ASN A 97 4.20 -12.65 8.03
C ASN A 97 2.81 -12.01 7.91
N GLY A 98 2.49 -11.33 6.80
CA GLY A 98 1.13 -10.86 6.51
C GLY A 98 0.86 -9.38 6.74
N ALA A 99 1.84 -8.56 7.13
CA ALA A 99 1.65 -7.12 7.18
C ALA A 99 1.31 -6.58 5.78
N GLN A 100 0.34 -5.67 5.69
CA GLN A 100 -0.02 -4.98 4.46
C GLN A 100 0.91 -3.79 4.17
N GLY A 101 1.70 -3.36 5.13
CA GLY A 101 2.67 -2.30 4.91
C GLY A 101 3.69 -2.16 6.02
N PHE A 102 4.77 -1.49 5.66
CA PHE A 102 5.80 -1.07 6.59
C PHE A 102 6.11 0.40 6.34
N ILE A 103 5.82 1.27 7.31
CA ILE A 103 5.92 2.71 7.17
C ILE A 103 7.01 3.27 8.11
N PRO A 104 8.01 3.97 7.58
CA PRO A 104 8.96 4.69 8.43
C PRO A 104 8.28 5.83 9.21
N LYS A 105 8.56 5.96 10.51
CA LYS A 105 8.08 7.10 11.32
C LYS A 105 8.62 8.47 10.84
N THR A 106 9.62 8.46 9.96
CA THR A 106 10.14 9.66 9.30
C THR A 106 9.24 10.17 8.17
N LEU A 107 8.33 9.33 7.67
CA LEU A 107 7.37 9.72 6.65
C LEU A 107 6.30 10.64 7.27
N ARG A 108 6.06 11.81 6.68
CA ARG A 108 5.22 12.85 7.28
C ARG A 108 4.20 13.42 6.30
N GLY A 109 3.16 14.05 6.86
CA GLY A 109 2.17 14.81 6.12
C GLY A 109 1.51 14.01 5.00
N GLN A 110 1.42 14.61 3.83
CA GLN A 110 0.76 14.02 2.65
C GLN A 110 1.36 12.68 2.22
N ALA A 111 2.68 12.50 2.39
CA ALA A 111 3.33 11.23 2.01
C ALA A 111 2.85 10.07 2.88
N LEU A 112 2.67 10.26 4.18
CA LEU A 112 2.10 9.27 5.09
C LEU A 112 0.63 8.99 4.75
N ALA A 113 -0.15 10.04 4.52
CA ALA A 113 -1.56 9.87 4.12
C ALA A 113 -1.69 9.06 2.82
N ASN A 114 -0.84 9.33 1.83
CA ASN A 114 -0.82 8.56 0.58
C ASN A 114 -0.43 7.09 0.80
N ALA A 115 0.56 6.82 1.67
CA ALA A 115 0.96 5.45 2.01
C ALA A 115 -0.20 4.67 2.65
N ILE A 116 -0.93 5.30 3.56
CA ILE A 116 -2.11 4.70 4.21
C ILE A 116 -3.24 4.48 3.21
N GLN A 117 -3.51 5.43 2.31
CA GLN A 117 -4.52 5.26 1.26
C GLN A 117 -4.22 4.07 0.35
N LEU A 118 -2.95 3.81 0.06
CA LEU A 118 -2.52 2.63 -0.70
C LEU A 118 -2.86 1.34 0.03
N VAL A 119 -2.52 1.28 1.31
CA VAL A 119 -2.79 0.11 2.13
C VAL A 119 -4.30 -0.14 2.25
N LEU A 120 -5.10 0.89 2.47
CA LEU A 120 -6.57 0.81 2.51
C LEU A 120 -7.19 0.41 1.17
N ALA A 121 -6.48 0.64 0.06
CA ALA A 121 -6.86 0.17 -1.26
C ALA A 121 -6.45 -1.30 -1.53
N GLY A 122 -5.90 -1.99 -0.53
CA GLY A 122 -5.43 -3.38 -0.64
C GLY A 122 -4.03 -3.54 -1.23
N GLU A 123 -3.29 -2.44 -1.43
CA GLU A 123 -1.92 -2.48 -1.93
C GLU A 123 -0.93 -2.57 -0.76
N LYS A 124 0.20 -3.23 -0.98
CA LYS A 124 1.28 -3.26 0.01
C LYS A 124 2.14 -2.00 -0.08
N TYR A 125 2.42 -1.37 1.06
CA TYR A 125 3.35 -0.26 1.13
C TYR A 125 4.72 -0.70 1.68
N LEU A 126 5.79 -0.38 0.93
CA LEU A 126 7.18 -0.61 1.33
C LEU A 126 7.98 0.68 1.21
N PRO A 127 8.91 0.97 2.14
CA PRO A 127 9.85 2.08 1.99
C PRO A 127 10.70 1.93 0.72
N SER A 128 10.87 3.03 -0.01
CA SER A 128 11.67 3.02 -1.25
C SER A 128 13.13 2.61 -1.07
N SER A 129 13.69 2.85 0.13
CA SER A 129 15.05 2.43 0.49
C SER A 129 15.26 0.90 0.42
N ILE A 130 14.19 0.12 0.56
CA ILE A 130 14.26 -1.35 0.57
C ILE A 130 14.07 -1.93 -0.82
N LEU A 131 13.44 -1.20 -1.73
CA LEU A 131 13.25 -1.67 -3.09
C LEU A 131 14.57 -1.95 -3.82
N ASN A 132 15.63 -1.21 -3.48
CA ASN A 132 16.97 -1.44 -4.01
C ASN A 132 17.60 -2.73 -3.46
N ASP A 133 17.50 -2.97 -2.15
CA ASP A 133 18.03 -4.16 -1.49
C ASP A 133 17.30 -5.44 -1.94
N LEU A 134 15.99 -5.34 -2.20
CA LEU A 134 15.20 -6.45 -2.73
C LEU A 134 15.54 -6.76 -4.18
N SER A 135 15.87 -5.77 -5.01
CA SER A 135 16.30 -5.99 -6.39
C SER A 135 17.64 -6.72 -6.47
N GLU A 136 18.55 -6.49 -5.53
CA GLU A 136 19.83 -7.21 -5.43
C GLU A 136 19.64 -8.67 -4.96
N SER A 137 18.63 -8.93 -4.13
CA SER A 137 18.35 -10.30 -3.61
C SER A 137 17.56 -11.18 -4.58
N PHE A 138 16.83 -10.61 -5.52
CA PHE A 138 16.05 -11.33 -6.54
C PHE A 138 16.69 -11.30 -7.93
N GLY A 139 17.82 -10.59 -8.11
CA GLY A 139 18.51 -10.42 -9.37
C GLY A 139 19.96 -10.88 -9.31
N GLY A 140 20.18 -12.19 -9.23
CA GLY A 140 21.43 -12.77 -9.67
C GLY A 140 21.46 -12.77 -11.19
N GLY A 141 22.09 -11.79 -11.82
CA GLY A 141 22.40 -11.86 -13.23
C GLY A 141 22.33 -10.55 -14.01
N SER A 142 23.50 -10.05 -14.30
CA SER A 142 23.91 -9.18 -15.39
C SER A 142 23.68 -7.68 -15.30
N ASP A 143 24.83 -7.01 -15.26
CA ASP A 143 25.08 -5.66 -15.68
C ASP A 143 24.30 -5.28 -16.95
N GLY A 144 23.51 -4.22 -16.86
CA GLY A 144 22.80 -3.67 -17.98
C GLY A 144 22.34 -2.26 -17.68
N GLU A 145 23.09 -1.30 -18.18
CA GLU A 145 22.70 0.12 -18.24
C GLU A 145 21.27 0.29 -18.76
N PRO A 146 20.54 1.36 -18.36
CA PRO A 146 19.21 1.61 -18.87
C PRO A 146 19.33 1.94 -20.36
N ARG A 147 19.11 0.95 -21.21
CA ARG A 147 18.94 1.18 -22.65
C ARG A 147 17.65 1.95 -22.90
N MET A 148 17.79 3.23 -23.16
CA MET A 148 16.84 4.00 -23.94
C MET A 148 16.71 3.35 -25.33
N ALA A 149 15.70 2.53 -25.50
CA ALA A 149 15.33 2.07 -26.83
C ALA A 149 13.83 1.75 -26.89
N GLY A 150 13.11 2.60 -27.54
CA GLY A 150 12.01 2.48 -28.45
C GLY A 150 10.99 1.36 -28.25
N GLY A 151 9.77 1.76 -27.88
CA GLY A 151 8.57 0.92 -27.94
C GLY A 151 7.69 1.12 -26.72
N PHE A 152 6.63 1.88 -26.88
CA PHE A 152 5.60 2.00 -25.85
C PHE A 152 4.86 0.66 -25.75
N GLY A 153 4.77 0.09 -24.52
CA GLY A 153 3.93 -1.08 -24.26
C GLY A 153 4.47 -2.42 -24.76
N SER A 154 5.67 -2.83 -24.31
CA SER A 154 6.16 -4.20 -24.57
C SER A 154 5.42 -5.24 -23.71
N GLU A 155 5.40 -6.52 -24.12
CA GLU A 155 4.82 -7.64 -23.37
C GLU A 155 5.28 -7.70 -21.91
N GLY A 156 6.53 -7.32 -21.64
CA GLY A 156 7.08 -7.24 -20.29
C GLY A 156 6.48 -6.15 -19.42
N ASP A 157 5.90 -5.11 -20.00
CA ASP A 157 5.35 -3.98 -19.25
C ASP A 157 3.98 -4.30 -18.66
N PHE A 158 3.13 -5.05 -19.37
CA PHE A 158 1.87 -5.57 -18.85
C PHE A 158 2.06 -6.61 -17.74
N ALA A 159 3.10 -7.43 -17.82
CA ALA A 159 3.45 -8.40 -16.78
C ALA A 159 3.82 -7.72 -15.45
N ARG A 160 4.25 -6.46 -15.47
CA ARG A 160 4.58 -5.66 -14.28
C ARG A 160 3.37 -5.00 -13.61
N LEU A 161 2.20 -5.05 -14.25
CA LEU A 161 0.97 -4.52 -13.64
C LEU A 161 0.48 -5.48 -12.55
N THR A 162 0.11 -4.91 -11.40
CA THR A 162 -0.60 -5.67 -10.37
C THR A 162 -1.99 -6.09 -10.86
N PRO A 163 -2.62 -7.11 -10.26
CA PRO A 163 -4.01 -7.47 -10.59
C PRO A 163 -4.94 -6.26 -10.56
N ARG A 164 -4.79 -5.40 -9.55
CA ARG A 164 -5.64 -4.21 -9.39
C ARG A 164 -5.39 -3.14 -10.45
N GLU A 165 -4.14 -2.93 -10.85
CA GLU A 165 -3.80 -2.02 -11.95
C GLU A 165 -4.34 -2.52 -13.30
N ARG A 166 -4.38 -3.84 -13.52
CA ARG A 166 -5.00 -4.45 -14.72
C ARG A 166 -6.50 -4.23 -14.72
N GLU A 167 -7.21 -4.45 -13.62
CA GLU A 167 -8.64 -4.18 -13.49
C GLU A 167 -8.97 -2.71 -13.80
N VAL A 168 -8.19 -1.78 -13.22
CA VAL A 168 -8.36 -0.35 -13.47
C VAL A 168 -8.09 -0.01 -14.95
N LEU A 169 -7.05 -0.60 -15.54
CA LEU A 169 -6.70 -0.39 -16.95
C LEU A 169 -7.76 -0.96 -17.89
N ALA A 170 -8.33 -2.14 -17.59
CA ALA A 170 -9.42 -2.74 -18.37
C ALA A 170 -10.65 -1.82 -18.40
N LEU A 171 -11.09 -1.35 -17.26
CA LEU A 171 -12.22 -0.41 -17.17
C LEU A 171 -11.92 0.95 -17.82
N LEU A 172 -10.64 1.37 -17.78
CA LEU A 172 -10.19 2.56 -18.49
C LEU A 172 -10.29 2.38 -20.02
N ALA A 173 -9.92 1.20 -20.53
CA ALA A 173 -10.00 0.86 -21.95
C ALA A 173 -11.47 0.78 -22.44
N GLU A 174 -12.42 0.41 -21.56
CA GLU A 174 -13.87 0.52 -21.83
C GLU A 174 -14.35 1.99 -21.91
N GLY A 175 -13.49 2.97 -21.69
CA GLY A 175 -13.83 4.40 -21.74
C GLY A 175 -14.44 4.95 -20.44
N ARG A 176 -14.53 4.20 -19.35
CA ARG A 176 -15.19 4.62 -18.10
C ARG A 176 -14.44 5.78 -17.44
N PRO A 177 -15.14 6.83 -16.98
CA PRO A 177 -14.52 7.89 -16.17
C PRO A 177 -14.06 7.34 -14.80
N ASN A 178 -13.08 7.99 -14.18
CA ASN A 178 -12.49 7.54 -12.90
C ASN A 178 -13.54 7.34 -11.79
N LYS A 179 -14.58 8.17 -11.78
CA LYS A 179 -15.70 8.06 -10.83
C LYS A 179 -16.47 6.75 -10.98
N ASP A 180 -16.68 6.29 -12.22
CA ASP A 180 -17.40 5.04 -12.49
C ASP A 180 -16.50 3.82 -12.26
N ILE A 181 -15.21 3.92 -12.57
CA ILE A 181 -14.20 2.92 -12.19
C ILE A 181 -14.16 2.76 -10.68
N ALA A 182 -14.12 3.88 -9.95
CA ALA A 182 -14.13 3.89 -8.49
C ALA A 182 -15.37 3.17 -7.93
N ARG A 183 -16.55 3.47 -8.46
CA ARG A 183 -17.79 2.82 -8.04
C ARG A 183 -17.82 1.32 -8.37
N HIS A 184 -17.32 0.95 -9.56
CA HIS A 184 -17.31 -0.45 -10.01
C HIS A 184 -16.38 -1.33 -9.17
N LEU A 185 -15.25 -0.77 -8.76
CA LEU A 185 -14.21 -1.46 -7.99
C LEU A 185 -14.32 -1.27 -6.48
N ASP A 186 -15.38 -0.59 -6.01
CA ASP A 186 -15.57 -0.19 -4.60
C ASP A 186 -14.35 0.58 -4.04
N LEU A 187 -13.88 1.55 -4.81
CA LEU A 187 -12.74 2.42 -4.48
C LEU A 187 -13.18 3.88 -4.41
N ARG A 188 -12.31 4.72 -3.82
CA ARG A 188 -12.42 6.18 -3.98
C ARG A 188 -11.79 6.63 -5.30
N GLU A 189 -12.31 7.71 -5.89
CA GLU A 189 -11.76 8.26 -7.14
C GLU A 189 -10.27 8.62 -7.04
N ILE A 190 -9.83 9.07 -5.86
CA ILE A 190 -8.42 9.37 -5.60
C ILE A 190 -7.53 8.11 -5.71
N THR A 191 -8.05 6.97 -5.27
CA THR A 191 -7.36 5.68 -5.37
C THR A 191 -7.23 5.23 -6.82
N VAL A 192 -8.30 5.41 -7.61
CA VAL A 192 -8.25 5.13 -9.06
C VAL A 192 -7.21 6.02 -9.76
N LYS A 193 -7.18 7.32 -9.45
CA LYS A 193 -6.15 8.24 -9.98
C LYS A 193 -4.74 7.79 -9.63
N TYR A 194 -4.55 7.24 -8.43
CA TYR A 194 -3.26 6.69 -8.02
C TYR A 194 -2.88 5.44 -8.82
N HIS A 195 -3.79 4.46 -8.97
CA HIS A 195 -3.53 3.29 -9.81
C HIS A 195 -3.20 3.69 -11.25
N LEU A 196 -3.94 4.63 -11.82
CA LEU A 196 -3.66 5.13 -13.16
C LEU A 196 -2.29 5.79 -13.28
N LYS A 197 -1.85 6.56 -12.27
CA LYS A 197 -0.48 7.12 -12.24
C LYS A 197 0.58 6.01 -12.29
N ASN A 198 0.38 4.92 -11.54
CA ASN A 198 1.30 3.78 -11.55
C ASN A 198 1.25 3.01 -12.87
N VAL A 199 0.06 2.78 -13.44
CA VAL A 199 -0.13 2.20 -14.77
C VAL A 199 0.63 3.02 -15.81
N TYR A 200 0.44 4.35 -15.83
CA TYR A 200 1.14 5.21 -16.80
C TYR A 200 2.65 5.12 -16.68
N ARG A 201 3.18 5.08 -15.45
CA ARG A 201 4.60 4.91 -15.20
C ARG A 201 5.12 3.56 -15.68
N LYS A 202 4.40 2.45 -15.39
CA LYS A 202 4.81 1.08 -15.74
C LYS A 202 4.71 0.80 -17.24
N LEU A 203 3.71 1.38 -17.92
CA LEU A 203 3.53 1.28 -19.36
C LEU A 203 4.30 2.37 -20.15
N HIS A 204 5.07 3.22 -19.46
CA HIS A 204 5.83 4.32 -20.05
C HIS A 204 4.98 5.28 -20.90
N VAL A 205 3.73 5.53 -20.46
CA VAL A 205 2.81 6.47 -21.12
C VAL A 205 2.59 7.72 -20.26
N SER A 206 2.25 8.83 -20.89
CA SER A 206 2.12 10.12 -20.22
C SER A 206 0.66 10.60 -20.04
N ASN A 207 -0.30 9.95 -20.67
CA ASN A 207 -1.70 10.36 -20.60
C ASN A 207 -2.67 9.19 -20.82
N ARG A 208 -3.96 9.46 -20.50
CA ARG A 208 -5.06 8.51 -20.63
C ARG A 208 -5.19 7.92 -22.03
N ALA A 209 -5.11 8.76 -23.07
CA ALA A 209 -5.32 8.31 -24.45
C ALA A 209 -4.25 7.29 -24.88
N GLN A 210 -3.00 7.50 -24.48
CA GLN A 210 -1.90 6.55 -24.74
C GLN A 210 -2.12 5.24 -23.97
N ALA A 211 -2.54 5.29 -22.71
CA ALA A 211 -2.80 4.10 -21.92
C ALA A 211 -3.95 3.27 -22.52
N VAL A 212 -5.04 3.90 -22.92
CA VAL A 212 -6.17 3.24 -23.60
C VAL A 212 -5.73 2.60 -24.92
N LYS A 213 -4.94 3.31 -25.74
CA LYS A 213 -4.44 2.78 -27.01
C LYS A 213 -3.65 1.49 -26.81
N ILE A 214 -2.67 1.51 -25.88
CA ILE A 214 -1.82 0.36 -25.61
C ILE A 214 -2.64 -0.81 -25.01
N ALA A 215 -3.60 -0.53 -24.12
CA ALA A 215 -4.48 -1.55 -23.57
C ALA A 215 -5.31 -2.24 -24.65
N LEU A 216 -5.88 -1.49 -25.58
CA LEU A 216 -6.65 -2.04 -26.70
C LEU A 216 -5.78 -2.86 -27.68
N GLU A 217 -4.56 -2.43 -27.94
CA GLU A 217 -3.59 -3.17 -28.76
C GLU A 217 -3.21 -4.51 -28.10
N ASP A 218 -3.02 -4.54 -26.77
CA ASP A 218 -2.72 -5.75 -26.02
C ASP A 218 -3.91 -6.71 -25.97
N MET A 219 -5.12 -6.19 -25.72
CA MET A 219 -6.37 -6.97 -25.76
C MET A 219 -6.59 -7.63 -27.14
N ALA A 220 -6.33 -6.91 -28.23
CA ALA A 220 -6.45 -7.45 -29.57
C ALA A 220 -5.44 -8.57 -29.85
N ARG A 221 -4.29 -8.56 -29.19
CA ARG A 221 -3.23 -9.55 -29.35
C ARG A 221 -3.40 -10.78 -28.47
N THR A 222 -3.82 -10.60 -27.22
CA THR A 222 -3.85 -11.67 -26.21
C THR A 222 -5.27 -12.19 -25.90
N GLY A 223 -6.31 -11.49 -26.35
CA GLY A 223 -7.71 -11.80 -26.07
C GLY A 223 -8.18 -11.45 -24.67
N THR A 224 -7.27 -10.97 -23.79
CA THR A 224 -7.57 -10.58 -22.39
C THR A 224 -6.53 -9.58 -21.89
N LEU A 225 -6.91 -8.76 -20.92
CA LEU A 225 -5.98 -7.97 -20.10
C LEU A 225 -5.64 -8.71 -18.82
#